data_a275291918b1ddd8e05a23de064e85ef
#
_entry.id   a275291918b1ddd8e05a23de064e85ef
#
_cell.length_a   1.000
_cell.length_b   1.000
_cell.length_c   1.000
_cell.angle_alpha   90.00
_cell.angle_beta   90.00
_cell.angle_gamma   90.00
#
_symmetry.space_group_name_H-M   'P 1'
#
loop_
_entity.id
_entity.type
_entity.pdbx_description
1 polymer ?
#
loop_
_entity_poly.entity_id
_entity_poly.type
_entity_poly.pdbx_seq_one_letter_code
_entity_poly.pdbx_strand_id
1 'polypeptide(L)'
;MSMCVRRAGQCDRVRIAFEVGLSVFAVAAFSILTACGTTSAKTQNPTPAQPTYPSVPPVPITWSPQTSPLPAPPAQIPPPGGSNDFPLTISSPTDGGTVTSPATVVASAAPKNPIFFMRVYVDQLAVYFTFTNSINTQIFIAPGTHTLEVMAEDNQGYVSATILNITVSAQSQTTISDIQTLPGWQSCSATFPAGSGRDGQICAAGLGTAVSTMTEDQSSPAMDGKSAKFSMAGPTPYSNMLYFNAVAGGNNVSHFTYDLYFYIDNPDASQALEFDINQTYGGNRWVWGSECNFNGSGKWDIWNDLTGWQPTQFPCTPFPANTWIHLVWNVERVGNQVHYISLTVGDQTYNVDTYYPNQPDWTLEEIDVAFQMDGNFAQQPYNVWLDKVNLTAN
;
A
#
# COMPACT_ATOMS: atom_id res chain seq x y z
N MET A 1 1.42 -12.84 -31.81
CA MET A 1 1.13 -13.30 -30.45
C MET A 1 -0.37 -13.54 -30.35
N SER A 2 -0.83 -14.77 -30.13
CA SER A 2 -2.26 -15.10 -30.12
C SER A 2 -2.75 -15.16 -28.69
N MET A 3 -3.68 -14.30 -28.37
CA MET A 3 -4.38 -14.32 -27.07
C MET A 3 -5.72 -15.04 -27.23
N CYS A 4 -6.00 -15.97 -26.34
CA CYS A 4 -7.28 -16.68 -26.29
C CYS A 4 -8.14 -16.10 -25.16
N VAL A 5 -9.32 -15.55 -25.50
CA VAL A 5 -10.30 -15.09 -24.52
C VAL A 5 -11.40 -16.12 -24.42
N ARG A 6 -11.60 -16.73 -23.27
CA ARG A 6 -12.69 -17.68 -23.00
C ARG A 6 -13.94 -16.96 -22.55
N ARG A 7 -14.99 -17.07 -23.33
CA ARG A 7 -16.38 -16.88 -22.89
C ARG A 7 -17.17 -18.14 -23.27
N ALA A 8 -17.80 -18.74 -22.27
CA ALA A 8 -18.80 -19.80 -22.44
C ALA A 8 -18.56 -20.79 -23.60
N GLY A 9 -17.49 -21.58 -23.53
CA GLY A 9 -17.45 -22.85 -24.29
C GLY A 9 -16.97 -22.78 -25.74
N GLN A 10 -16.57 -21.63 -26.28
CA GLN A 10 -16.11 -21.53 -27.67
C GLN A 10 -14.90 -20.59 -27.79
N CYS A 11 -13.91 -21.01 -28.60
CA CYS A 11 -12.67 -20.26 -28.81
C CYS A 11 -12.70 -19.64 -30.21
N ASP A 12 -12.88 -18.32 -30.28
CA ASP A 12 -12.80 -17.58 -31.55
C ASP A 12 -11.41 -16.90 -31.68
N ARG A 13 -10.78 -17.12 -32.83
CA ARG A 13 -9.49 -16.51 -33.18
C ARG A 13 -9.71 -15.19 -33.91
N VAL A 14 -9.32 -14.09 -33.29
CA VAL A 14 -9.28 -12.78 -33.96
C VAL A 14 -7.85 -12.52 -34.42
N ARG A 15 -7.66 -12.30 -35.73
CA ARG A 15 -6.41 -11.82 -36.32
C ARG A 15 -6.48 -10.30 -36.47
N ILE A 16 -5.56 -9.60 -35.82
CA ILE A 16 -5.35 -8.17 -36.03
C ILE A 16 -4.16 -8.00 -36.97
N ALA A 17 -4.39 -7.39 -38.12
CA ALA A 17 -3.33 -6.99 -39.06
C ALA A 17 -2.84 -5.58 -38.68
N PHE A 18 -1.53 -5.43 -38.54
CA PHE A 18 -0.88 -4.14 -38.42
C PHE A 18 -0.37 -3.70 -39.81
N GLU A 19 -0.87 -2.60 -40.29
CA GLU A 19 -0.22 -1.88 -41.44
C GLU A 19 0.79 -0.88 -40.87
N VAL A 20 2.03 -1.01 -41.35
CA VAL A 20 3.14 -0.08 -41.07
C VAL A 20 3.16 0.95 -42.17
N GLY A 21 2.74 2.17 -41.90
CA GLY A 21 2.87 3.31 -42.79
C GLY A 21 4.16 4.09 -42.50
N LEU A 22 5.11 4.02 -43.41
CA LEU A 22 6.33 4.81 -43.43
C LEU A 22 6.04 6.17 -44.08
N SER A 23 6.25 7.28 -43.36
CA SER A 23 6.25 8.61 -44.01
C SER A 23 7.48 9.40 -43.57
N VAL A 24 8.33 9.62 -44.57
CA VAL A 24 9.49 10.50 -44.56
C VAL A 24 9.01 11.93 -44.82
N PHE A 25 9.40 12.90 -44.01
CA PHE A 25 9.38 14.32 -44.41
C PHE A 25 10.61 15.09 -43.93
N ALA A 26 11.03 15.92 -44.88
CA ALA A 26 12.30 16.60 -45.01
C ALA A 26 12.43 17.86 -44.14
N VAL A 27 13.69 18.19 -43.89
CA VAL A 27 14.24 19.41 -43.31
C VAL A 27 14.00 20.62 -44.21
N ALA A 28 13.63 21.76 -43.65
CA ALA A 28 13.87 23.07 -44.20
C ALA A 28 14.20 24.08 -43.10
N ALA A 29 15.41 24.60 -43.15
CA ALA A 29 15.89 25.71 -42.33
C ALA A 29 15.45 27.04 -42.92
N PHE A 30 15.04 27.98 -42.06
CA PHE A 30 15.04 29.40 -42.41
C PHE A 30 15.44 30.25 -41.17
N SER A 31 16.59 30.90 -41.33
CA SER A 31 17.06 31.94 -40.44
C SER A 31 16.57 33.30 -40.93
N ILE A 32 15.96 34.12 -40.05
CA ILE A 32 15.94 35.58 -40.23
C ILE A 32 16.04 36.25 -38.85
N LEU A 33 17.10 37.01 -38.64
CA LEU A 33 17.24 38.01 -37.58
C LEU A 33 16.44 39.25 -37.96
N THR A 34 15.71 39.81 -37.00
CA THR A 34 15.59 41.27 -36.87
C THR A 34 15.19 41.65 -35.45
N ALA A 35 16.00 42.50 -34.87
CA ALA A 35 15.75 43.11 -33.56
C ALA A 35 14.81 44.32 -33.73
N CYS A 36 13.81 44.42 -32.82
CA CYS A 36 13.30 45.75 -32.41
C CYS A 36 12.58 45.60 -31.08
N GLY A 37 13.00 46.38 -30.10
CA GLY A 37 12.43 46.38 -28.78
C GLY A 37 11.07 47.10 -28.73
N THR A 38 10.14 46.49 -28.01
CA THR A 38 9.00 47.21 -27.40
C THR A 38 8.61 46.48 -26.14
N THR A 39 8.46 47.26 -25.07
CA THR A 39 7.95 46.87 -23.78
C THR A 39 6.56 46.27 -23.93
N SER A 40 6.45 44.94 -23.70
CA SER A 40 5.17 44.27 -23.68
C SER A 40 4.69 44.07 -22.24
N ALA A 41 3.51 44.57 -21.98
CA ALA A 41 2.74 44.27 -20.79
C ALA A 41 2.56 42.73 -20.64
N LYS A 42 2.78 42.22 -19.42
CA LYS A 42 2.46 40.81 -19.09
C LYS A 42 0.95 40.59 -19.27
N THR A 43 0.58 39.97 -20.37
CA THR A 43 -0.73 39.35 -20.48
C THR A 43 -0.73 38.11 -19.59
N GLN A 44 -1.53 38.14 -18.54
CA GLN A 44 -1.84 36.95 -17.77
C GLN A 44 -2.50 35.95 -18.72
N ASN A 45 -1.91 34.78 -18.86
CA ASN A 45 -2.58 33.65 -19.51
C ASN A 45 -3.84 33.33 -18.70
N PRO A 46 -4.99 33.15 -19.36
CA PRO A 46 -6.17 32.71 -18.67
C PRO A 46 -5.91 31.34 -18.04
N THR A 47 -6.16 31.22 -16.75
CA THR A 47 -6.16 29.96 -16.02
C THR A 47 -7.03 28.96 -16.81
N PRO A 48 -6.52 27.73 -17.12
CA PRO A 48 -7.36 26.74 -17.75
C PRO A 48 -8.59 26.49 -16.88
N ALA A 49 -9.77 26.52 -17.49
CA ALA A 49 -11.00 26.21 -16.79
C ALA A 49 -10.90 24.78 -16.25
N GLN A 50 -11.09 24.65 -14.95
CA GLN A 50 -11.16 23.36 -14.28
C GLN A 50 -12.29 22.55 -14.93
N PRO A 51 -12.10 21.27 -15.28
CA PRO A 51 -13.18 20.46 -15.82
C PRO A 51 -14.32 20.39 -14.80
N THR A 52 -15.46 20.95 -15.15
CA THR A 52 -16.67 20.81 -14.36
C THR A 52 -17.22 19.41 -14.58
N TYR A 53 -17.03 18.54 -13.61
CA TYR A 53 -17.76 17.29 -13.56
C TYR A 53 -19.25 17.61 -13.33
N PRO A 54 -20.19 16.97 -14.06
CA PRO A 54 -21.59 17.15 -13.78
C PRO A 54 -21.89 16.70 -12.34
N SER A 55 -22.41 17.61 -11.53
CA SER A 55 -22.89 17.28 -10.19
C SER A 55 -24.05 16.29 -10.34
N VAL A 56 -23.81 15.04 -10.03
CA VAL A 56 -24.89 14.07 -9.85
C VAL A 56 -25.61 14.46 -8.56
N PRO A 57 -26.93 14.75 -8.61
CA PRO A 57 -27.66 15.06 -7.40
C PRO A 57 -27.57 13.86 -6.44
N PRO A 58 -27.39 14.09 -5.13
CA PRO A 58 -27.35 13.00 -4.17
C PRO A 58 -28.67 12.22 -4.24
N VAL A 59 -28.58 10.96 -4.65
CA VAL A 59 -29.72 10.04 -4.51
C VAL A 59 -29.86 9.77 -3.02
N PRO A 60 -31.01 10.02 -2.40
CA PRO A 60 -31.21 9.67 -1.01
C PRO A 60 -31.12 8.15 -0.87
N ILE A 61 -30.01 7.67 -0.32
CA ILE A 61 -29.85 6.26 0.03
C ILE A 61 -30.66 6.03 1.29
N THR A 62 -31.87 5.50 1.13
CA THR A 62 -32.63 4.97 2.26
C THR A 62 -31.97 3.66 2.67
N TRP A 63 -31.21 3.70 3.75
CA TRP A 63 -30.67 2.52 4.39
C TRP A 63 -31.80 1.66 4.94
N SER A 64 -32.09 0.54 4.29
CA SER A 64 -32.77 -0.57 4.95
C SER A 64 -31.69 -1.40 5.64
N PRO A 65 -31.77 -1.66 6.95
CA PRO A 65 -30.84 -2.55 7.60
C PRO A 65 -30.94 -3.93 6.93
N GLN A 66 -29.84 -4.39 6.35
CA GLN A 66 -29.76 -5.70 5.71
C GLN A 66 -29.79 -6.74 6.82
N THR A 67 -30.93 -7.37 7.03
CA THR A 67 -31.14 -8.40 8.05
C THR A 67 -30.70 -9.81 7.62
N SER A 68 -30.08 -9.94 6.46
CA SER A 68 -29.50 -11.21 6.04
C SER A 68 -28.16 -11.40 6.74
N PRO A 69 -27.94 -12.54 7.41
CA PRO A 69 -26.60 -12.86 7.92
C PRO A 69 -25.64 -12.86 6.73
N LEU A 70 -24.48 -12.20 6.92
CA LEU A 70 -23.38 -12.26 5.96
C LEU A 70 -23.11 -13.73 5.63
N PRO A 71 -22.82 -14.09 4.36
CA PRO A 71 -22.37 -15.44 4.04
C PRO A 71 -21.19 -15.78 4.95
N ALA A 72 -21.19 -17.00 5.50
CA ALA A 72 -20.07 -17.47 6.29
C ALA A 72 -18.78 -17.32 5.48
N PRO A 73 -17.65 -16.93 6.12
CA PRO A 73 -16.37 -16.86 5.45
C PRO A 73 -16.13 -18.14 4.64
N PRO A 74 -15.55 -18.06 3.44
CA PRO A 74 -15.07 -19.26 2.77
C PRO A 74 -14.18 -20.00 3.78
N ALA A 75 -14.45 -21.28 3.98
CA ALA A 75 -13.69 -22.09 4.90
C ALA A 75 -12.21 -21.90 4.57
N GLN A 76 -11.46 -21.29 5.48
CA GLN A 76 -10.01 -21.19 5.33
C GLN A 76 -9.53 -22.64 5.14
N ILE A 77 -8.71 -22.89 4.13
CA ILE A 77 -8.12 -24.22 3.94
C ILE A 77 -7.31 -24.47 5.20
N PRO A 78 -7.69 -25.46 6.03
CA PRO A 78 -6.95 -25.71 7.24
C PRO A 78 -5.51 -26.02 6.86
N PRO A 79 -4.54 -25.51 7.62
CA PRO A 79 -3.14 -25.80 7.36
C PRO A 79 -2.95 -27.31 7.32
N PRO A 80 -2.12 -27.82 6.38
CA PRO A 80 -1.87 -29.26 6.24
C PRO A 80 -1.01 -29.76 7.40
N GLY A 81 -1.54 -29.97 8.56
CA GLY A 81 -0.81 -30.35 9.76
C GLY A 81 0.43 -31.22 9.50
N GLY A 82 1.61 -30.62 9.52
CA GLY A 82 2.90 -31.31 9.58
C GLY A 82 3.32 -32.12 8.32
N SER A 83 3.31 -31.53 7.13
CA SER A 83 3.97 -32.11 5.95
C SER A 83 5.45 -31.77 5.89
N ASN A 84 6.29 -32.69 5.36
CA ASN A 84 7.76 -32.53 5.30
C ASN A 84 8.31 -32.96 3.92
N ASP A 85 7.81 -32.39 2.85
CA ASP A 85 8.24 -32.74 1.48
C ASP A 85 9.64 -32.22 1.15
N PHE A 86 10.06 -31.14 1.84
CA PHE A 86 11.39 -30.53 1.72
C PHE A 86 11.82 -29.86 3.04
N PRO A 87 13.09 -29.50 3.21
CA PRO A 87 13.57 -28.83 4.41
C PRO A 87 12.89 -27.47 4.64
N LEU A 88 12.28 -27.31 5.81
CA LEU A 88 11.74 -26.08 6.34
C LEU A 88 12.38 -25.84 7.71
N THR A 89 13.04 -24.69 7.88
CA THR A 89 13.73 -24.32 9.11
C THR A 89 13.10 -23.07 9.68
N ILE A 90 12.68 -23.12 10.95
CA ILE A 90 12.23 -21.96 11.70
C ILE A 90 13.32 -21.65 12.74
N SER A 91 13.94 -20.48 12.66
CA SER A 91 14.98 -20.04 13.61
C SER A 91 14.42 -19.12 14.71
N SER A 92 13.26 -18.55 14.50
CA SER A 92 12.50 -17.78 15.51
C SER A 92 11.00 -17.85 15.17
N PRO A 93 10.12 -17.98 16.21
CA PRO A 93 10.43 -18.34 17.58
C PRO A 93 10.82 -19.83 17.74
N THR A 94 11.25 -20.23 18.93
CA THR A 94 11.48 -21.65 19.25
C THR A 94 10.20 -22.28 19.79
N ASP A 95 10.01 -23.59 19.55
CA ASP A 95 8.89 -24.34 20.14
C ASP A 95 8.96 -24.32 21.66
N GLY A 96 7.81 -24.10 22.32
CA GLY A 96 7.71 -23.89 23.77
C GLY A 96 8.23 -22.54 24.26
N GLY A 97 8.68 -21.66 23.36
CA GLY A 97 9.28 -20.38 23.71
C GLY A 97 8.29 -19.34 24.23
N THR A 98 8.79 -18.38 25.01
CA THR A 98 8.04 -17.17 25.38
C THR A 98 8.57 -16.01 24.54
N VAL A 99 7.64 -15.28 23.91
CA VAL A 99 7.93 -14.11 23.08
C VAL A 99 7.14 -12.90 23.54
N THR A 100 7.55 -11.72 23.09
CA THR A 100 6.74 -10.49 23.20
C THR A 100 5.99 -10.26 21.88
N SER A 101 4.91 -9.49 21.89
CA SER A 101 4.26 -9.00 20.68
C SER A 101 4.84 -7.61 20.32
N PRO A 102 5.23 -7.38 19.04
CA PRO A 102 5.21 -8.30 17.93
C PRO A 102 6.25 -9.42 18.08
N ALA A 103 5.84 -10.62 17.70
CA ALA A 103 6.73 -11.78 17.70
C ALA A 103 7.55 -11.80 16.39
N THR A 104 8.88 -11.89 16.51
CA THR A 104 9.73 -12.04 15.33
C THR A 104 9.67 -13.47 14.80
N VAL A 105 9.26 -13.63 13.54
CA VAL A 105 9.24 -14.90 12.83
C VAL A 105 10.31 -14.91 11.76
N VAL A 106 11.27 -15.86 11.90
CA VAL A 106 12.34 -16.08 10.93
C VAL A 106 12.30 -17.53 10.49
N ALA A 107 12.10 -17.76 9.20
CA ALA A 107 12.03 -19.09 8.62
C ALA A 107 12.64 -19.12 7.22
N SER A 108 13.06 -20.30 6.79
CA SER A 108 13.54 -20.54 5.42
C SER A 108 13.13 -21.93 4.92
N ALA A 109 12.78 -22.00 3.65
CA ALA A 109 12.45 -23.24 2.96
C ALA A 109 13.48 -23.55 1.87
N ALA A 110 13.81 -24.82 1.68
CA ALA A 110 14.76 -25.29 0.67
C ALA A 110 14.13 -26.37 -0.23
N PRO A 111 13.08 -26.06 -1.01
CA PRO A 111 12.49 -26.97 -1.96
C PRO A 111 13.41 -27.21 -3.15
N LYS A 112 13.19 -28.31 -3.89
CA LYS A 112 13.92 -28.59 -5.14
C LYS A 112 13.40 -27.75 -6.32
N ASN A 113 12.14 -27.37 -6.28
CA ASN A 113 11.48 -26.54 -7.29
C ASN A 113 11.38 -25.09 -6.78
N PRO A 114 11.13 -24.11 -7.64
CA PRO A 114 10.86 -22.74 -7.20
C PRO A 114 9.74 -22.68 -6.17
N ILE A 115 9.92 -21.86 -5.14
CA ILE A 115 8.87 -21.64 -4.15
C ILE A 115 7.64 -21.00 -4.82
N PHE A 116 6.45 -21.43 -4.44
CA PHE A 116 5.21 -20.79 -4.83
C PHE A 116 4.84 -19.75 -3.78
N PHE A 117 4.81 -20.12 -2.49
CA PHE A 117 4.65 -19.19 -1.38
C PHE A 117 5.17 -19.78 -0.07
N MET A 118 5.39 -18.88 0.91
CA MET A 118 5.44 -19.21 2.33
C MET A 118 4.36 -18.45 3.09
N ARG A 119 3.83 -19.06 4.15
CA ARG A 119 2.74 -18.52 4.95
C ARG A 119 2.93 -18.79 6.43
N VAL A 120 2.50 -17.85 7.28
CA VAL A 120 2.44 -18.02 8.72
C VAL A 120 0.99 -18.04 9.17
N TYR A 121 0.67 -18.97 10.05
CA TYR A 121 -0.63 -19.05 10.70
C TYR A 121 -0.43 -18.89 12.21
N VAL A 122 -1.37 -18.20 12.86
CA VAL A 122 -1.52 -18.17 14.31
C VAL A 122 -2.91 -18.69 14.64
N ASP A 123 -2.97 -19.75 15.45
CA ASP A 123 -4.23 -20.42 15.80
C ASP A 123 -5.10 -20.79 14.59
N GLN A 124 -4.43 -21.30 13.54
CA GLN A 124 -5.02 -21.68 12.26
C GLN A 124 -5.50 -20.51 11.38
N LEU A 125 -5.29 -19.26 11.80
CA LEU A 125 -5.56 -18.08 10.98
C LEU A 125 -4.29 -17.67 10.24
N ALA A 126 -4.40 -17.46 8.93
CA ALA A 126 -3.28 -16.96 8.13
C ALA A 126 -3.01 -15.49 8.48
N VAL A 127 -1.79 -15.19 8.91
CA VAL A 127 -1.40 -13.86 9.40
C VAL A 127 -0.25 -13.22 8.61
N TYR A 128 0.44 -14.00 7.80
CA TYR A 128 1.52 -13.49 6.95
C TYR A 128 1.72 -14.38 5.73
N PHE A 129 2.17 -13.77 4.63
CA PHE A 129 2.35 -14.43 3.35
C PHE A 129 3.51 -13.78 2.57
N THR A 130 4.28 -14.61 1.84
CA THR A 130 5.33 -14.13 0.94
C THR A 130 5.55 -15.10 -0.21
N PHE A 131 6.01 -14.61 -1.36
CA PHE A 131 6.42 -15.41 -2.52
C PHE A 131 7.91 -15.77 -2.51
N THR A 132 8.64 -15.43 -1.45
CA THR A 132 10.05 -15.77 -1.28
C THR A 132 10.20 -17.09 -0.52
N ASN A 133 11.39 -17.68 -0.57
CA ASN A 133 11.72 -18.89 0.19
C ASN A 133 12.21 -18.61 1.62
N SER A 134 12.04 -17.39 2.09
CA SER A 134 12.41 -16.96 3.45
C SER A 134 11.40 -15.97 4.02
N ILE A 135 11.21 -16.04 5.33
CA ILE A 135 10.41 -15.13 6.14
C ILE A 135 11.36 -14.48 7.15
N ASN A 136 11.27 -13.15 7.27
CA ASN A 136 11.84 -12.38 8.35
C ASN A 136 10.86 -11.22 8.61
N THR A 137 9.95 -11.42 9.57
CA THR A 137 8.85 -10.50 9.82
C THR A 137 8.52 -10.42 11.30
N GLN A 138 7.73 -9.43 11.68
CA GLN A 138 7.17 -9.27 13.01
C GLN A 138 5.64 -9.44 12.94
N ILE A 139 5.05 -10.16 13.90
CA ILE A 139 3.63 -10.49 13.92
C ILE A 139 3.02 -10.05 15.23
N PHE A 140 1.97 -9.25 15.18
CA PHE A 140 1.16 -8.94 16.36
C PHE A 140 0.34 -10.15 16.77
N ILE A 141 0.56 -10.64 17.97
CA ILE A 141 -0.14 -11.79 18.55
C ILE A 141 -0.64 -11.39 19.93
N ALA A 142 -1.90 -11.70 20.25
CA ALA A 142 -2.48 -11.46 21.55
C ALA A 142 -1.65 -12.10 22.67
N PRO A 143 -1.67 -11.58 23.91
CA PRO A 143 -1.10 -12.28 25.05
C PRO A 143 -1.81 -13.62 25.30
N GLY A 144 -1.03 -14.67 25.58
CA GLY A 144 -1.55 -16.01 25.80
C GLY A 144 -0.70 -17.11 25.19
N THR A 145 -1.24 -18.33 25.18
CA THR A 145 -0.63 -19.48 24.52
C THR A 145 -1.25 -19.66 23.15
N HIS A 146 -0.40 -19.76 22.11
CA HIS A 146 -0.81 -19.83 20.71
C HIS A 146 -0.10 -20.95 19.99
N THR A 147 -0.72 -21.45 18.93
CA THR A 147 -0.03 -22.27 17.91
C THR A 147 0.44 -21.35 16.79
N LEU A 148 1.70 -21.45 16.43
CA LEU A 148 2.28 -20.78 15.28
C LEU A 148 2.70 -21.85 14.26
N GLU A 149 2.14 -21.80 13.07
CA GLU A 149 2.53 -22.70 11.97
C GLU A 149 3.18 -21.92 10.86
N VAL A 150 4.33 -22.41 10.38
CA VAL A 150 4.94 -21.92 9.15
C VAL A 150 4.78 -22.99 8.10
N MET A 151 4.23 -22.62 6.95
CA MET A 151 4.00 -23.48 5.80
C MET A 151 4.73 -22.89 4.59
N ALA A 152 5.28 -23.79 3.76
CA ALA A 152 5.86 -23.45 2.47
C ALA A 152 5.35 -24.42 1.41
N GLU A 153 5.04 -23.92 0.21
CA GLU A 153 4.61 -24.70 -0.94
C GLU A 153 5.48 -24.33 -2.15
N ASP A 154 5.89 -25.34 -2.91
CA ASP A 154 6.58 -25.14 -4.18
C ASP A 154 5.60 -25.12 -5.37
N ASN A 155 6.08 -24.73 -6.56
CA ASN A 155 5.25 -24.61 -7.76
C ASN A 155 4.79 -25.96 -8.37
N GLN A 156 5.14 -27.10 -7.75
CA GLN A 156 4.65 -28.43 -8.09
C GLN A 156 3.65 -28.96 -7.06
N GLY A 157 3.33 -28.16 -6.01
CA GLY A 157 2.39 -28.52 -4.96
C GLY A 157 2.96 -29.39 -3.85
N TYR A 158 4.30 -29.51 -3.73
CA TYR A 158 4.94 -30.10 -2.55
C TYR A 158 4.87 -29.12 -1.39
N VAL A 159 4.57 -29.63 -0.20
CA VAL A 159 4.32 -28.80 0.98
C VAL A 159 5.20 -29.23 2.15
N SER A 160 5.76 -28.25 2.86
CA SER A 160 6.35 -28.47 4.18
C SER A 160 5.73 -27.50 5.18
N ALA A 161 5.37 -28.00 6.37
CA ALA A 161 4.76 -27.21 7.42
C ALA A 161 5.29 -27.66 8.79
N THR A 162 5.52 -26.69 9.67
CA THR A 162 5.98 -26.91 11.06
C THR A 162 5.14 -26.09 12.01
N ILE A 163 4.61 -26.75 13.04
CA ILE A 163 3.80 -26.15 14.10
C ILE A 163 4.67 -25.98 15.35
N LEU A 164 4.61 -24.81 15.95
CA LEU A 164 5.24 -24.46 17.22
C LEU A 164 4.16 -24.06 18.23
N ASN A 165 4.37 -24.37 19.50
CA ASN A 165 3.60 -23.79 20.58
C ASN A 165 4.40 -22.62 21.17
N ILE A 166 3.80 -21.47 21.30
CA ILE A 166 4.44 -20.28 21.86
C ILE A 166 3.58 -19.67 22.95
N THR A 167 4.23 -18.97 23.88
CA THR A 167 3.54 -18.14 24.86
C THR A 167 3.89 -16.68 24.60
N VAL A 168 2.88 -15.86 24.38
CA VAL A 168 3.04 -14.41 24.21
C VAL A 168 2.81 -13.73 25.54
N SER A 169 3.83 -12.99 26.02
CA SER A 169 3.72 -12.25 27.27
C SER A 169 2.80 -11.03 27.12
N ALA A 170 2.11 -10.68 28.21
CA ALA A 170 1.27 -9.47 28.21
C ALA A 170 2.14 -8.22 28.02
N GLN A 171 1.81 -7.43 27.02
CA GLN A 171 2.39 -6.12 26.77
C GLN A 171 1.28 -5.15 26.37
N SER A 172 1.28 -3.95 26.95
CA SER A 172 0.17 -3.01 26.78
C SER A 172 0.26 -2.18 25.47
N GLN A 173 1.44 -2.09 24.90
CA GLN A 173 1.70 -1.34 23.67
C GLN A 173 2.88 -1.95 22.93
N THR A 174 2.81 -1.97 21.62
CA THR A 174 3.74 -2.70 20.78
C THR A 174 4.14 -1.84 19.59
N THR A 175 5.43 -1.67 19.37
CA THR A 175 5.96 -0.88 18.25
C THR A 175 6.79 -1.76 17.33
N ILE A 176 6.48 -1.71 16.03
CA ILE A 176 7.36 -2.16 14.96
C ILE A 176 8.11 -0.92 14.48
N SER A 177 9.42 -0.93 14.60
CA SER A 177 10.26 0.21 14.25
C SER A 177 11.02 -0.03 12.95
N ASP A 178 11.39 1.07 12.30
CA ASP A 178 12.22 1.07 11.08
C ASP A 178 11.66 0.20 9.95
N ILE A 179 10.33 0.25 9.78
CA ILE A 179 9.59 -0.55 8.77
C ILE A 179 10.16 -0.33 7.37
N GLN A 180 10.70 0.86 7.07
CA GLN A 180 11.33 1.17 5.79
C GLN A 180 12.55 0.28 5.47
N THR A 181 13.14 -0.37 6.49
CA THR A 181 14.29 -1.29 6.34
C THR A 181 13.90 -2.76 6.36
N LEU A 182 12.62 -3.06 6.63
CA LEU A 182 12.15 -4.45 6.69
C LEU A 182 11.96 -5.01 5.28
N PRO A 183 12.32 -6.28 5.06
CA PRO A 183 12.00 -6.95 3.81
C PRO A 183 10.49 -7.12 3.66
N GLY A 184 10.03 -7.33 2.43
CA GLY A 184 8.63 -7.63 2.17
C GLY A 184 7.84 -6.48 1.53
N TRP A 185 8.46 -5.35 1.29
CA TRP A 185 7.84 -4.28 0.52
C TRP A 185 7.41 -4.77 -0.87
N GLN A 186 6.19 -4.46 -1.22
CA GLN A 186 5.60 -4.75 -2.51
C GLN A 186 5.11 -3.45 -3.14
N SER A 187 4.87 -3.48 -4.45
CA SER A 187 4.37 -2.31 -5.15
C SER A 187 3.31 -2.69 -6.17
N CYS A 188 2.36 -1.81 -6.39
CA CYS A 188 1.47 -1.89 -7.52
C CYS A 188 1.18 -0.52 -8.12
N SER A 189 1.00 -0.48 -9.43
CA SER A 189 0.65 0.73 -10.17
C SER A 189 -0.72 0.60 -10.81
N ALA A 190 -1.24 1.71 -11.29
CA ALA A 190 -2.49 1.77 -12.05
C ALA A 190 -2.53 0.83 -13.27
N THR A 191 -1.39 0.33 -13.73
CA THR A 191 -1.32 -0.61 -14.85
C THR A 191 -1.58 -2.05 -14.47
N PHE A 192 -1.63 -2.38 -13.20
CA PHE A 192 -2.04 -3.71 -12.78
C PHE A 192 -3.52 -3.90 -13.04
N PRO A 193 -3.94 -5.06 -13.58
CA PRO A 193 -5.36 -5.37 -13.68
C PRO A 193 -6.01 -5.32 -12.30
N ALA A 194 -7.22 -4.81 -12.21
CA ALA A 194 -7.99 -4.85 -10.97
C ALA A 194 -8.00 -6.26 -10.37
N GLY A 195 -7.67 -6.40 -9.11
CA GLY A 195 -7.55 -7.68 -8.41
C GLY A 195 -6.23 -8.43 -8.63
N SER A 196 -5.21 -7.80 -9.22
CA SER A 196 -3.88 -8.41 -9.38
C SER A 196 -2.87 -7.99 -8.31
N GLY A 197 -3.30 -7.25 -7.31
CA GLY A 197 -2.52 -6.99 -6.12
C GLY A 197 -2.32 -8.25 -5.28
N ARG A 198 -1.55 -8.15 -4.22
CA ARG A 198 -1.36 -9.24 -3.27
C ARG A 198 -2.73 -9.68 -2.74
N ASP A 199 -2.99 -10.99 -2.77
CA ASP A 199 -4.22 -11.62 -2.25
C ASP A 199 -5.54 -11.00 -2.74
N GLY A 200 -5.55 -10.44 -3.94
CA GLY A 200 -6.74 -9.83 -4.52
C GLY A 200 -6.95 -8.37 -4.12
N GLN A 201 -5.99 -7.74 -3.43
CA GLN A 201 -6.03 -6.30 -3.21
C GLN A 201 -6.17 -5.53 -4.53
N ILE A 202 -6.99 -4.52 -4.50
CA ILE A 202 -7.14 -3.59 -5.61
C ILE A 202 -5.97 -2.61 -5.53
N CYS A 203 -5.08 -2.65 -6.52
CA CYS A 203 -4.07 -1.61 -6.66
C CYS A 203 -4.73 -0.27 -6.92
N ALA A 204 -4.10 0.80 -6.45
CA ALA A 204 -4.57 2.15 -6.69
C ALA A 204 -4.91 2.39 -8.16
N ALA A 205 -6.08 2.98 -8.41
CA ALA A 205 -6.58 3.26 -9.74
C ALA A 205 -6.09 4.63 -10.20
N GLY A 206 -4.88 4.72 -10.73
CA GLY A 206 -4.36 5.95 -11.31
C GLY A 206 -4.64 6.08 -12.81
N LEU A 207 -4.34 7.24 -13.38
CA LEU A 207 -4.61 7.57 -14.77
C LEU A 207 -3.51 7.18 -15.75
N GLY A 208 -2.47 6.48 -15.32
CA GLY A 208 -1.39 6.15 -16.24
C GLY A 208 -0.37 5.18 -15.70
N THR A 209 0.62 4.92 -16.54
CA THR A 209 1.74 4.02 -16.25
C THR A 209 2.80 4.75 -15.45
N ALA A 210 3.17 4.22 -14.29
CA ALA A 210 4.33 4.68 -13.55
C ALA A 210 5.53 3.78 -13.82
N VAL A 211 6.71 4.39 -13.90
CA VAL A 211 8.00 3.71 -13.77
C VAL A 211 8.53 4.07 -12.39
N SER A 212 8.69 3.08 -11.54
CA SER A 212 9.07 3.33 -10.16
C SER A 212 10.07 2.32 -9.65
N THR A 213 10.82 2.72 -8.64
CA THR A 213 11.74 1.85 -7.90
C THR A 213 11.70 2.20 -6.42
N MET A 214 11.90 1.18 -5.58
CA MET A 214 12.22 1.34 -4.18
C MET A 214 13.65 0.84 -3.95
N THR A 215 14.41 1.53 -3.12
CA THR A 215 15.77 1.14 -2.72
C THR A 215 15.93 1.36 -1.22
N GLU A 216 16.16 0.28 -0.51
CA GLU A 216 16.39 0.27 0.94
C GLU A 216 17.82 0.73 1.30
N ASP A 217 18.08 0.90 2.57
CA ASP A 217 19.42 1.17 3.17
C ASP A 217 20.15 2.38 2.56
N GLN A 218 19.44 3.44 2.27
CA GLN A 218 20.06 4.68 1.79
C GLN A 218 20.72 5.43 2.94
N SER A 219 21.98 5.74 2.80
CA SER A 219 22.73 6.49 3.80
C SER A 219 22.54 8.00 3.71
N SER A 220 22.00 8.52 2.60
CA SER A 220 21.76 9.94 2.37
C SER A 220 20.72 10.18 1.26
N PRO A 221 19.73 11.07 1.46
CA PRO A 221 19.41 11.65 2.76
C PRO A 221 18.90 10.60 3.74
N ALA A 222 19.31 10.65 4.98
CA ALA A 222 18.85 9.79 6.06
C ALA A 222 19.00 10.51 7.39
N MET A 223 18.16 10.17 8.36
CA MET A 223 18.24 10.70 9.71
C MET A 223 19.17 9.88 10.61
N ASP A 224 19.19 8.57 10.38
CA ASP A 224 20.05 7.63 11.13
C ASP A 224 20.92 6.72 10.24
N GLY A 225 20.92 6.99 8.93
CA GLY A 225 21.74 6.28 7.93
C GLY A 225 21.04 5.12 7.23
N LYS A 226 19.73 4.95 7.39
CA LYS A 226 18.95 3.84 6.82
C LYS A 226 17.56 4.25 6.32
N SER A 227 17.48 5.26 5.48
CA SER A 227 16.21 5.59 4.83
C SER A 227 15.89 4.63 3.67
N ALA A 228 14.64 4.55 3.27
CA ALA A 228 14.22 3.94 2.01
C ALA A 228 13.88 5.02 0.99
N LYS A 229 14.44 4.88 -0.20
CA LYS A 229 14.20 5.78 -1.33
C LYS A 229 13.13 5.20 -2.24
N PHE A 230 12.11 5.99 -2.50
CA PHE A 230 11.05 5.73 -3.47
C PHE A 230 11.21 6.70 -4.63
N SER A 231 11.26 6.19 -5.85
CA SER A 231 11.43 6.98 -7.06
C SER A 231 10.26 6.75 -7.99
N MET A 232 9.70 7.79 -8.55
CA MET A 232 8.67 7.68 -9.56
C MET A 232 8.99 8.55 -10.76
N ALA A 233 8.78 7.97 -11.93
CA ALA A 233 8.71 8.66 -13.21
C ALA A 233 7.64 7.97 -14.04
N GLY A 234 7.06 8.67 -14.97
CA GLY A 234 6.09 8.04 -15.85
C GLY A 234 5.89 8.86 -17.12
N PRO A 235 5.50 8.22 -18.22
CA PRO A 235 5.25 8.92 -19.47
C PRO A 235 3.91 9.67 -19.48
N THR A 236 3.03 9.39 -18.51
CA THR A 236 1.66 9.90 -18.50
C THR A 236 1.38 10.75 -17.28
N PRO A 237 0.68 11.88 -17.43
CA PRO A 237 0.21 12.69 -16.29
C PRO A 237 -0.57 11.86 -15.28
N TYR A 238 -0.45 12.22 -14.00
CA TYR A 238 -1.16 11.56 -12.89
C TYR A 238 -0.86 10.07 -12.75
N SER A 239 0.32 9.59 -13.22
CA SER A 239 0.79 8.24 -12.87
C SER A 239 0.94 8.12 -11.36
N ASN A 240 0.60 6.97 -10.81
CA ASN A 240 0.79 6.70 -9.40
C ASN A 240 1.47 5.36 -9.15
N MET A 241 2.06 5.22 -7.98
CA MET A 241 2.65 3.99 -7.50
C MET A 241 2.44 3.85 -6.00
N LEU A 242 1.71 2.81 -5.63
CA LEU A 242 1.52 2.38 -4.26
C LEU A 242 2.61 1.38 -3.87
N TYR A 243 3.23 1.60 -2.72
CA TYR A 243 4.12 0.67 -2.03
C TYR A 243 3.49 0.27 -0.70
N PHE A 244 3.59 -0.98 -0.32
CA PHE A 244 3.04 -1.45 0.94
C PHE A 244 3.91 -2.54 1.56
N ASN A 245 3.90 -2.64 2.88
CA ASN A 245 4.54 -3.70 3.64
C ASN A 245 3.55 -4.27 4.66
N ALA A 246 3.21 -5.54 4.51
CA ALA A 246 2.43 -6.24 5.50
C ALA A 246 3.32 -6.59 6.70
N VAL A 247 3.10 -5.87 7.78
CA VAL A 247 3.81 -6.10 9.04
C VAL A 247 3.15 -7.18 9.89
N ALA A 248 2.14 -7.82 9.31
CA ALA A 248 1.40 -9.00 9.73
C ALA A 248 0.22 -8.83 10.67
N GLY A 249 -0.56 -9.90 10.88
CA GLY A 249 -1.86 -9.84 11.51
C GLY A 249 -1.84 -9.55 13.00
N GLY A 250 -2.77 -8.74 13.43
CA GLY A 250 -3.06 -8.47 14.81
C GLY A 250 -4.56 -8.28 14.95
N ASN A 251 -5.24 -9.36 15.25
CA ASN A 251 -6.70 -9.38 15.32
C ASN A 251 -7.27 -8.67 16.55
N ASN A 252 -6.49 -8.55 17.60
CA ASN A 252 -6.89 -7.93 18.86
C ASN A 252 -6.44 -6.48 19.03
N VAL A 253 -5.58 -5.98 18.15
CA VAL A 253 -5.17 -4.57 18.18
C VAL A 253 -6.19 -3.72 17.42
N SER A 254 -6.46 -2.54 17.93
CA SER A 254 -7.49 -1.67 17.37
C SER A 254 -7.09 -0.21 17.31
N HIS A 255 -6.03 0.18 18.00
CA HIS A 255 -5.52 1.54 18.03
C HIS A 255 -4.12 1.57 17.43
N PHE A 256 -3.87 2.51 16.52
CA PHE A 256 -2.63 2.59 15.77
C PHE A 256 -2.07 4.01 15.81
N THR A 257 -0.75 4.10 16.01
CA THR A 257 0.03 5.31 15.77
C THR A 257 1.03 5.01 14.66
N TYR A 258 0.87 5.64 13.52
CA TYR A 258 1.79 5.58 12.38
C TYR A 258 2.66 6.84 12.41
N ASP A 259 3.93 6.68 12.76
CA ASP A 259 4.90 7.73 13.01
C ASP A 259 6.07 7.56 12.05
N LEU A 260 6.36 8.58 11.25
CA LEU A 260 7.40 8.53 10.24
C LEU A 260 7.97 9.90 9.92
N TYR A 261 9.11 9.89 9.26
CA TYR A 261 9.67 11.06 8.60
C TYR A 261 9.74 10.82 7.10
N PHE A 262 9.41 11.84 6.33
CA PHE A 262 9.58 11.80 4.88
C PHE A 262 10.34 13.03 4.38
N TYR A 263 10.99 12.87 3.23
CA TYR A 263 11.79 13.88 2.56
C TYR A 263 11.49 13.81 1.06
N ILE A 264 11.19 14.92 0.43
CA ILE A 264 10.89 15.01 -1.01
C ILE A 264 11.88 15.94 -1.70
N ASP A 265 12.43 15.53 -2.84
CA ASP A 265 13.40 16.34 -3.59
C ASP A 265 12.74 17.35 -4.54
N ASN A 266 11.59 16.99 -5.12
CA ASN A 266 10.88 17.83 -6.10
C ASN A 266 9.36 17.80 -5.87
N PRO A 267 8.84 18.57 -4.90
CA PRO A 267 7.41 18.59 -4.60
C PRO A 267 6.55 19.10 -5.77
N ASP A 268 7.10 19.93 -6.66
CA ASP A 268 6.37 20.43 -7.84
C ASP A 268 6.04 19.31 -8.85
N ALA A 269 6.72 18.18 -8.78
CA ALA A 269 6.45 17.01 -9.62
C ALA A 269 5.36 16.09 -9.07
N SER A 270 4.97 16.26 -7.82
CA SER A 270 3.98 15.44 -7.14
C SER A 270 2.60 16.09 -7.18
N GLN A 271 1.55 15.28 -7.34
CA GLN A 271 0.16 15.67 -7.13
C GLN A 271 -0.21 15.58 -5.65
N ALA A 272 0.10 14.43 -5.07
CA ALA A 272 -0.18 14.10 -3.68
C ALA A 272 0.84 13.08 -3.16
N LEU A 273 0.93 12.94 -1.84
CA LEU A 273 1.59 11.85 -1.15
C LEU A 273 0.58 11.19 -0.20
N GLU A 274 0.45 9.87 -0.29
CA GLU A 274 -0.46 9.09 0.55
C GLU A 274 0.32 8.30 1.60
N PHE A 275 -0.26 8.19 2.80
CA PHE A 275 0.28 7.48 3.94
C PHE A 275 -0.84 6.72 4.62
N ASP A 276 -0.83 5.38 4.52
CA ASP A 276 -1.97 4.58 4.88
C ASP A 276 -1.61 3.51 5.92
N ILE A 277 -2.62 3.15 6.69
CA ILE A 277 -2.65 1.97 7.54
C ILE A 277 -3.85 1.16 7.11
N ASN A 278 -3.69 -0.14 6.97
CA ASN A 278 -4.80 -1.04 6.68
C ASN A 278 -4.80 -2.20 7.67
N GLN A 279 -6.00 -2.64 8.04
CA GLN A 279 -6.21 -3.84 8.83
C GLN A 279 -7.30 -4.67 8.19
N THR A 280 -7.00 -5.93 7.89
CA THR A 280 -8.00 -6.94 7.53
C THR A 280 -8.11 -7.94 8.67
N TYR A 281 -9.33 -8.10 9.21
CA TYR A 281 -9.60 -8.95 10.36
C TYR A 281 -11.06 -9.41 10.41
N GLY A 282 -11.30 -10.68 10.69
CA GLY A 282 -12.64 -11.22 10.91
C GLY A 282 -13.60 -11.02 9.74
N GLY A 283 -13.09 -11.08 8.51
CA GLY A 283 -13.86 -10.89 7.29
C GLY A 283 -14.22 -9.44 6.99
N ASN A 284 -13.50 -8.49 7.56
CA ASN A 284 -13.68 -7.07 7.33
C ASN A 284 -12.34 -6.39 7.10
N ARG A 285 -12.38 -5.28 6.35
CA ARG A 285 -11.25 -4.41 6.10
C ARG A 285 -11.52 -3.01 6.66
N TRP A 286 -10.54 -2.46 7.35
CA TRP A 286 -10.47 -1.08 7.78
C TRP A 286 -9.30 -0.40 7.05
N VAL A 287 -9.59 0.64 6.29
CA VAL A 287 -8.60 1.42 5.54
C VAL A 287 -8.55 2.82 6.12
N TRP A 288 -7.44 3.18 6.73
CA TRP A 288 -7.13 4.55 7.16
C TRP A 288 -6.19 5.16 6.13
N GLY A 289 -6.75 5.42 4.93
CA GLY A 289 -6.02 6.10 3.86
C GLY A 289 -5.99 7.59 4.10
N SER A 290 -4.86 8.20 3.86
CA SER A 290 -4.67 9.64 3.99
C SER A 290 -3.75 10.18 2.93
N GLU A 291 -4.09 11.32 2.34
CA GLU A 291 -3.22 11.99 1.37
C GLU A 291 -3.08 13.48 1.66
N CYS A 292 -1.88 13.98 1.50
CA CYS A 292 -1.64 15.41 1.35
C CYS A 292 -1.79 15.77 -0.13
N ASN A 293 -2.96 16.24 -0.53
CA ASN A 293 -3.31 16.53 -1.91
C ASN A 293 -3.03 18.01 -2.27
N PHE A 294 -1.76 18.40 -2.19
CA PHE A 294 -1.37 19.81 -2.30
C PHE A 294 -1.52 20.42 -3.70
N ASN A 295 -1.55 19.61 -4.75
CA ASN A 295 -1.81 20.07 -6.13
C ASN A 295 -3.25 19.78 -6.59
N GLY A 296 -4.12 19.26 -5.72
CA GLY A 296 -5.54 19.01 -5.97
C GLY A 296 -6.44 19.82 -5.06
N SER A 297 -6.90 19.20 -3.95
CA SER A 297 -7.79 19.87 -2.98
C SER A 297 -7.09 20.99 -2.19
N GLY A 298 -5.78 20.95 -2.08
CA GLY A 298 -4.99 21.81 -1.20
C GLY A 298 -5.19 21.48 0.28
N LYS A 299 -5.61 20.24 0.56
CA LYS A 299 -5.94 19.79 1.91
C LYS A 299 -5.40 18.38 2.16
N TRP A 300 -5.41 17.99 3.42
CA TRP A 300 -5.35 16.61 3.79
C TRP A 300 -6.70 15.98 3.49
N ASP A 301 -6.70 14.97 2.63
CA ASP A 301 -7.86 14.18 2.30
C ASP A 301 -7.75 12.84 3.04
N ILE A 302 -8.90 12.28 3.46
CA ILE A 302 -8.98 10.98 4.13
C ILE A 302 -9.90 10.05 3.37
N TRP A 303 -9.60 8.76 3.42
CA TRP A 303 -10.31 7.76 2.64
C TRP A 303 -11.61 7.32 3.30
N ASN A 304 -12.66 7.27 2.52
CA ASN A 304 -13.92 6.63 2.85
C ASN A 304 -14.18 5.51 1.83
N ASP A 305 -14.17 4.28 2.26
CA ASP A 305 -14.32 3.10 1.38
C ASP A 305 -15.61 3.08 0.54
N LEU A 306 -16.62 3.87 0.91
CA LEU A 306 -17.87 3.96 0.15
C LEU A 306 -17.87 5.09 -0.89
N THR A 307 -17.18 6.19 -0.62
CA THR A 307 -17.30 7.43 -1.40
C THR A 307 -15.96 7.97 -1.92
N GLY A 308 -14.85 7.30 -1.60
CA GLY A 308 -13.50 7.73 -1.98
C GLY A 308 -12.95 8.85 -1.10
N TRP A 309 -11.99 9.59 -1.63
CA TRP A 309 -11.30 10.68 -0.94
C TRP A 309 -12.24 11.79 -0.47
N GLN A 310 -12.09 12.17 0.80
CA GLN A 310 -12.89 13.22 1.46
C GLN A 310 -11.96 14.31 1.98
N PRO A 311 -12.00 15.53 1.41
CA PRO A 311 -11.20 16.62 1.89
C PRO A 311 -11.56 16.99 3.33
N THR A 312 -10.56 17.05 4.20
CA THR A 312 -10.71 17.61 5.54
C THR A 312 -10.75 19.15 5.48
N GLN A 313 -10.93 19.80 6.63
CA GLN A 313 -10.74 21.24 6.73
C GLN A 313 -9.26 21.68 6.82
N PHE A 314 -8.33 20.73 7.01
CA PHE A 314 -6.92 21.02 7.29
C PHE A 314 -6.15 21.26 6.00
N PRO A 315 -5.42 22.39 5.90
CA PRO A 315 -4.67 22.69 4.70
C PRO A 315 -3.49 21.74 4.54
N CYS A 316 -3.22 21.36 3.30
CA CYS A 316 -1.97 20.78 2.89
C CYS A 316 -1.38 21.63 1.75
N THR A 317 -0.21 22.21 2.01
CA THR A 317 0.57 22.97 1.04
C THR A 317 1.77 22.16 0.60
N PRO A 318 2.36 22.45 -0.59
CA PRO A 318 3.58 21.78 -1.01
C PRO A 318 4.66 21.84 0.06
N PHE A 319 5.25 20.70 0.35
CA PHE A 319 6.32 20.60 1.34
C PHE A 319 7.60 21.29 0.84
N PRO A 320 8.41 21.87 1.74
CA PRO A 320 9.70 22.39 1.32
C PRO A 320 10.58 21.24 0.78
N ALA A 321 11.13 21.44 -0.42
CA ALA A 321 12.04 20.48 -1.02
C ALA A 321 13.26 20.27 -0.11
N ASN A 322 13.80 19.06 -0.12
CA ASN A 322 15.02 18.70 0.59
C ASN A 322 14.98 18.95 2.10
N THR A 323 13.83 18.72 2.71
CA THR A 323 13.60 18.89 4.15
C THR A 323 12.88 17.68 4.71
N TRP A 324 13.31 17.17 5.86
CA TRP A 324 12.62 16.13 6.59
C TRP A 324 11.37 16.70 7.26
N ILE A 325 10.25 16.04 7.02
CA ILE A 325 8.95 16.37 7.61
C ILE A 325 8.51 15.22 8.50
N HIS A 326 8.16 15.51 9.73
CA HIS A 326 7.58 14.54 10.66
C HIS A 326 6.08 14.40 10.41
N LEU A 327 5.60 13.17 10.33
CA LEU A 327 4.18 12.84 10.16
C LEU A 327 3.76 11.83 11.22
N VAL A 328 2.64 12.08 11.90
CA VAL A 328 2.03 11.12 12.81
C VAL A 328 0.54 11.04 12.57
N TRP A 329 0.05 9.84 12.26
CA TRP A 329 -1.37 9.52 12.25
C TRP A 329 -1.73 8.72 13.50
N ASN A 330 -2.77 9.16 14.22
CA ASN A 330 -3.42 8.37 15.25
C ASN A 330 -4.80 7.98 14.75
N VAL A 331 -5.05 6.68 14.70
CA VAL A 331 -6.28 6.09 14.18
C VAL A 331 -6.71 4.90 15.03
N GLU A 332 -7.99 4.54 14.96
CA GLU A 332 -8.48 3.35 15.65
C GLU A 332 -9.64 2.68 14.91
N ARG A 333 -9.82 1.42 15.20
CA ARG A 333 -10.98 0.63 14.82
C ARG A 333 -12.02 0.69 15.93
N VAL A 334 -13.21 1.21 15.64
CA VAL A 334 -14.33 1.27 16.58
C VAL A 334 -15.47 0.41 16.05
N GLY A 335 -15.51 -0.85 16.45
CA GLY A 335 -16.46 -1.83 15.89
C GLY A 335 -16.27 -1.95 14.38
N ASN A 336 -17.32 -1.66 13.60
CA ASN A 336 -17.31 -1.70 12.14
C ASN A 336 -16.99 -0.34 11.51
N GLN A 337 -16.25 0.52 12.19
CA GLN A 337 -15.87 1.83 11.68
C GLN A 337 -14.36 2.05 11.77
N VAL A 338 -13.82 2.75 10.81
CA VAL A 338 -12.55 3.44 10.91
C VAL A 338 -12.77 4.75 11.65
N HIS A 339 -11.89 5.12 12.55
CA HIS A 339 -11.87 6.41 13.23
C HIS A 339 -10.51 7.07 13.01
N TYR A 340 -10.51 8.21 12.36
CA TYR A 340 -9.35 9.09 12.25
C TYR A 340 -9.33 10.01 13.46
N ILE A 341 -8.40 9.84 14.38
CA ILE A 341 -8.35 10.60 15.63
C ILE A 341 -7.64 11.92 15.41
N SER A 342 -6.37 11.87 14.97
CA SER A 342 -5.55 13.06 14.80
C SER A 342 -4.45 12.87 13.78
N LEU A 343 -4.03 14.00 13.19
CA LEU A 343 -2.88 14.12 12.31
C LEU A 343 -1.91 15.14 12.87
N THR A 344 -0.63 14.78 12.95
CA THR A 344 0.47 15.73 13.23
C THR A 344 1.37 15.84 12.01
N VAL A 345 1.68 17.07 11.60
CA VAL A 345 2.60 17.37 10.51
C VAL A 345 3.59 18.44 11.01
N GLY A 346 4.86 18.08 11.13
CA GLY A 346 5.84 18.91 11.82
C GLY A 346 5.42 19.16 13.27
N ASP A 347 5.29 20.42 13.62
CA ASP A 347 4.87 20.85 14.97
C ASP A 347 3.35 21.08 15.11
N GLN A 348 2.58 20.88 14.04
CA GLN A 348 1.16 21.15 14.03
C GLN A 348 0.34 19.86 14.16
N THR A 349 -0.50 19.80 15.20
CA THR A 349 -1.47 18.70 15.36
C THR A 349 -2.89 19.18 15.05
N TYR A 350 -3.60 18.36 14.28
CA TYR A 350 -5.00 18.55 13.90
C TYR A 350 -5.86 17.46 14.56
N ASN A 351 -6.95 17.84 15.19
CA ASN A 351 -7.97 16.91 15.65
C ASN A 351 -8.92 16.59 14.48
N VAL A 352 -8.86 15.37 13.96
CA VAL A 352 -9.64 14.96 12.78
C VAL A 352 -11.02 14.48 13.20
N ASP A 353 -11.09 13.62 14.19
CA ASP A 353 -12.31 13.08 14.84
C ASP A 353 -13.40 12.70 13.83
N THR A 354 -13.04 11.86 12.85
CA THR A 354 -13.94 11.49 11.75
C THR A 354 -14.08 9.98 11.63
N TYR A 355 -15.31 9.52 11.40
CA TYR A 355 -15.67 8.10 11.32
C TYR A 355 -16.21 7.74 9.95
N TYR A 356 -15.78 6.59 9.42
CA TYR A 356 -16.32 5.98 8.21
C TYR A 356 -16.60 4.49 8.43
N PRO A 357 -17.54 3.87 7.68
CA PRO A 357 -17.77 2.44 7.79
C PRO A 357 -16.62 1.65 7.16
N ASN A 358 -16.36 0.46 7.72
CA ASN A 358 -15.47 -0.54 7.13
C ASN A 358 -16.15 -1.23 5.92
N GLN A 359 -15.41 -2.13 5.25
CA GLN A 359 -15.93 -2.97 4.17
C GLN A 359 -15.71 -4.46 4.47
N PRO A 360 -16.59 -5.35 3.99
CA PRO A 360 -16.32 -6.79 4.01
C PRO A 360 -15.08 -7.12 3.18
N ASP A 361 -14.17 -7.90 3.74
CA ASP A 361 -13.01 -8.43 3.06
C ASP A 361 -12.60 -9.76 3.70
N TRP A 362 -12.42 -10.80 2.89
CA TRP A 362 -12.09 -12.14 3.33
C TRP A 362 -10.69 -12.57 2.88
N THR A 363 -9.84 -11.61 2.59
CA THR A 363 -8.42 -11.85 2.29
C THR A 363 -7.64 -12.23 3.55
N LEU A 364 -6.33 -12.26 3.50
CA LEU A 364 -5.50 -12.57 4.66
C LEU A 364 -5.76 -11.58 5.80
N GLU A 365 -5.78 -12.09 7.03
CA GLU A 365 -5.78 -11.24 8.21
C GLU A 365 -4.41 -10.59 8.37
N GLU A 366 -4.34 -9.30 8.14
CA GLU A 366 -3.07 -8.57 8.16
C GLU A 366 -3.24 -7.12 8.62
N ILE A 367 -2.12 -6.56 9.04
CA ILE A 367 -1.93 -5.13 9.19
C ILE A 367 -0.83 -4.74 8.22
N ASP A 368 -1.06 -3.76 7.40
CA ASP A 368 -0.05 -3.20 6.52
C ASP A 368 0.05 -1.68 6.66
N VAL A 369 1.22 -1.17 6.35
CA VAL A 369 1.45 0.25 6.11
C VAL A 369 1.69 0.45 4.64
N ALA A 370 1.15 1.54 4.11
CA ALA A 370 1.35 1.86 2.71
C ALA A 370 1.83 3.31 2.53
N PHE A 371 2.47 3.52 1.40
CA PHE A 371 2.94 4.81 0.94
C PHE A 371 2.70 4.91 -0.56
N GLN A 372 2.04 5.97 -1.02
CA GLN A 372 1.81 6.19 -2.44
C GLN A 372 2.42 7.52 -2.90
N MET A 373 2.97 7.47 -4.08
CA MET A 373 3.44 8.63 -4.83
C MET A 373 2.52 8.88 -6.02
N ASP A 374 2.04 10.12 -6.15
CA ASP A 374 1.22 10.55 -7.27
C ASP A 374 1.95 11.60 -8.10
N GLY A 375 1.99 11.37 -9.40
CA GLY A 375 2.54 12.32 -10.36
C GLY A 375 1.59 13.44 -10.68
N ASN A 376 2.12 14.62 -10.94
CA ASN A 376 1.33 15.77 -11.35
C ASN A 376 0.99 15.75 -12.84
N PHE A 377 0.30 16.77 -13.30
CA PHE A 377 -0.06 16.96 -14.72
C PHE A 377 1.17 16.97 -15.66
N ALA A 378 2.30 17.51 -15.22
CA ALA A 378 3.52 17.62 -16.00
C ALA A 378 4.37 16.33 -15.98
N GLN A 379 4.10 15.42 -15.07
CA GLN A 379 4.76 14.13 -14.89
C GLN A 379 6.29 14.20 -14.96
N GLN A 380 6.87 14.97 -14.06
CA GLN A 380 8.32 15.01 -13.89
C GLN A 380 8.78 13.92 -12.92
N PRO A 381 9.98 13.37 -13.06
CA PRO A 381 10.55 12.46 -12.08
C PRO A 381 10.74 13.14 -10.73
N TYR A 382 10.48 12.41 -9.65
CA TYR A 382 10.81 12.85 -8.30
C TYR A 382 11.06 11.67 -7.37
N ASN A 383 11.67 11.96 -6.24
CA ASN A 383 11.98 10.96 -5.23
C ASN A 383 11.45 11.39 -3.86
N VAL A 384 11.03 10.40 -3.09
CA VAL A 384 10.71 10.55 -1.68
C VAL A 384 11.54 9.55 -0.89
N TRP A 385 12.04 9.96 0.26
CA TRP A 385 12.68 9.08 1.23
C TRP A 385 11.82 8.99 2.47
N LEU A 386 11.64 7.79 2.98
CA LEU A 386 11.05 7.54 4.28
C LEU A 386 12.12 7.09 5.26
N ASP A 387 12.03 7.56 6.49
CA ASP A 387 12.93 7.20 7.57
C ASP A 387 12.18 7.13 8.90
N LYS A 388 12.66 6.31 9.83
CA LYS A 388 12.04 6.09 11.14
C LYS A 388 10.55 5.78 11.04
N VAL A 389 10.21 4.91 10.09
CA VAL A 389 8.83 4.46 9.90
C VAL A 389 8.46 3.49 11.00
N ASN A 390 7.59 3.91 11.90
CA ASN A 390 7.16 3.13 13.08
C ASN A 390 5.65 2.95 13.07
N LEU A 391 5.20 1.77 13.41
CA LEU A 391 3.81 1.48 13.69
C LEU A 391 3.68 0.97 15.13
N THR A 392 3.00 1.75 15.96
CA THR A 392 2.65 1.35 17.32
C THR A 392 1.20 0.90 17.35
N ALA A 393 0.92 -0.24 17.99
CA ALA A 393 -0.43 -0.80 18.08
C ALA A 393 -0.76 -1.29 19.49
N ASN A 394 -2.04 -1.22 19.89
CA ASN A 394 -2.56 -1.70 21.16
C ASN A 394 -4.07 -2.00 21.11
#